data_492f5b312d66eeb43b3daf2c5c1d4c47
#
_entry.id   492f5b312d66eeb43b3daf2c5c1d4c47
#
_cell.length_a   1.000
_cell.length_b   1.000
_cell.length_c   1.000
_cell.angle_alpha   90.00
_cell.angle_beta   90.00
_cell.angle_gamma   90.00
#
_symmetry.space_group_name_H-M   'P 1'
#
loop_
_entity.id
_entity.type
_entity.pdbx_description
1 polymer ?
#
loop_
_entity_poly.entity_id
_entity_poly.type
_entity_poly.pdbx_seq_one_letter_code
_entity_poly.pdbx_strand_id
1 'polypeptide(L)'
;MPALRQRATSVSGRGPEALVARYAAERPRYLSGFHVSFDHWHSTHSPENTALSQDIYRKLKAKGLVDSRVIEQFYDPVKGMFLADRYVKGECPRCGAKDQYGDACEVCGSTYAATELKNPRSTLSGAEPVLKSSEHLFFRLSDPQCVAFLREWMDVPGRLQPQVANKAREWLDGEGDKALGDWDISRESPYFGIPIPDAPGKYFYVWLDAPVGYLASFRAYCAKAGLDFEAFLADPGTEQVHFIGKDIIYFHTLFWPAMLKFAGAPYKVPDHVYVHGFITVSGEKMSKSRGTGISPLRYLDVGMNPEWLRYYIAAKLNAAVEDVDFNPDDFLARVNSDLVGKYVNIASRAAGFVSKQFGGALAARQGR
;
A
#
# COMPACT_ATOMS: atom_id res chain seq x y z
N MET A 1 6.10 5.04 -4.17
CA MET A 1 6.69 5.76 -3.01
C MET A 1 8.15 6.21 -3.21
N PRO A 2 9.15 5.41 -3.67
CA PRO A 2 10.52 5.90 -3.88
C PRO A 2 10.63 7.04 -4.91
N ALA A 3 9.95 6.94 -6.03
CA ALA A 3 9.93 7.98 -7.06
C ALA A 3 9.37 9.33 -6.54
N LEU A 4 8.34 9.29 -5.69
CA LEU A 4 7.82 10.50 -5.01
C LEU A 4 8.83 11.06 -4.00
N ARG A 5 9.59 10.21 -3.34
CA ARG A 5 10.63 10.62 -2.37
C ARG A 5 11.80 11.30 -3.10
N GLN A 6 12.31 10.73 -4.19
CA GLN A 6 13.36 11.35 -4.98
C GLN A 6 12.93 12.69 -5.61
N ARG A 7 11.69 12.77 -6.14
CA ARG A 7 11.15 14.02 -6.70
C ARG A 7 10.98 15.11 -5.64
N ALA A 8 10.48 14.75 -4.45
CA ALA A 8 10.32 15.70 -3.34
C ALA A 8 11.67 16.20 -2.81
N THR A 9 12.74 15.39 -2.85
CA THR A 9 14.08 15.82 -2.46
C THR A 9 14.72 16.75 -3.48
N SER A 10 14.48 16.55 -4.78
CA SER A 10 14.95 17.48 -5.83
C SER A 10 14.28 18.86 -5.72
N VAL A 11 13.05 18.92 -5.23
CA VAL A 11 12.29 20.18 -5.04
C VAL A 11 12.62 20.85 -3.70
N SER A 12 12.93 20.08 -2.65
CA SER A 12 13.14 20.61 -1.29
C SER A 12 14.61 20.83 -0.91
N GLY A 13 15.56 20.39 -1.74
CA GLY A 13 16.99 20.46 -1.46
C GLY A 13 17.47 19.61 -0.27
N ARG A 14 16.60 18.75 0.30
CA ARG A 14 16.89 17.88 1.45
C ARG A 14 17.06 16.43 0.99
N GLY A 15 17.96 15.69 1.63
CA GLY A 15 18.12 14.25 1.36
C GLY A 15 16.86 13.43 1.65
N PRO A 16 16.73 12.23 1.02
CA PRO A 16 15.56 11.36 1.20
C PRO A 16 15.29 10.99 2.66
N GLU A 17 16.32 10.77 3.47
CA GLU A 17 16.22 10.47 4.90
C GLU A 17 15.55 11.60 5.68
N ALA A 18 15.98 12.84 5.45
CA ALA A 18 15.41 14.02 6.10
C ALA A 18 13.93 14.23 5.74
N LEU A 19 13.55 13.91 4.50
CA LEU A 19 12.16 13.94 4.06
C LEU A 19 11.31 12.86 4.77
N VAL A 20 11.83 11.64 4.84
CA VAL A 20 11.16 10.52 5.55
C VAL A 20 10.99 10.83 7.02
N ALA A 21 12.04 11.34 7.68
CA ALA A 21 12.00 11.72 9.10
C ALA A 21 10.94 12.81 9.38
N ARG A 22 10.85 13.82 8.50
CA ARG A 22 9.81 14.85 8.62
C ARG A 22 8.40 14.27 8.56
N TYR A 23 8.11 13.43 7.55
CA TYR A 23 6.79 12.80 7.45
C TYR A 23 6.51 11.85 8.60
N ALA A 24 7.52 11.14 9.11
CA ALA A 24 7.37 10.28 10.28
C ALA A 24 6.99 11.11 11.52
N ALA A 25 7.60 12.26 11.71
CA ALA A 25 7.30 13.17 12.83
C ALA A 25 5.90 13.81 12.75
N GLU A 26 5.37 14.03 11.55
CA GLU A 26 4.02 14.59 11.35
C GLU A 26 2.89 13.56 11.58
N ARG A 27 3.12 12.28 11.31
CA ARG A 27 2.08 11.23 11.34
C ARG A 27 1.36 11.04 12.67
N PRO A 28 2.03 11.06 13.83
CA PRO A 28 1.34 10.92 15.11
C PRO A 28 0.20 11.94 15.31
N ARG A 29 0.33 13.15 14.76
CA ARG A 29 -0.71 14.18 14.82
C ARG A 29 -2.00 13.77 14.08
N TYR A 30 -1.88 13.08 12.95
CA TYR A 30 -3.05 12.56 12.22
C TYR A 30 -3.73 11.45 13.03
N LEU A 31 -2.95 10.53 13.56
CA LEU A 31 -3.47 9.37 14.29
C LEU A 31 -4.15 9.79 15.58
N SER A 32 -3.46 10.54 16.43
CA SER A 32 -4.02 11.01 17.69
C SER A 32 -5.22 11.92 17.49
N GLY A 33 -5.19 12.78 16.46
CA GLY A 33 -6.28 13.70 16.12
C GLY A 33 -7.57 12.97 15.72
N PHE A 34 -7.47 11.78 15.14
CA PHE A 34 -8.61 10.94 14.78
C PHE A 34 -8.82 9.75 15.74
N HIS A 35 -8.26 9.81 16.94
CA HIS A 35 -8.37 8.79 17.98
C HIS A 35 -7.98 7.38 17.48
N VAL A 36 -6.95 7.31 16.63
CA VAL A 36 -6.38 6.06 16.13
C VAL A 36 -5.12 5.76 16.95
N SER A 37 -5.09 4.61 17.60
CA SER A 37 -3.95 4.14 18.39
C SER A 37 -3.47 2.78 17.89
N PHE A 38 -2.18 2.54 18.07
CA PHE A 38 -1.53 1.28 17.76
C PHE A 38 -0.64 0.86 18.94
N ASP A 39 -0.53 -0.43 19.19
CA ASP A 39 0.39 -0.95 20.20
C ASP A 39 1.84 -0.70 19.82
N HIS A 40 2.11 -0.65 18.50
CA HIS A 40 3.41 -0.34 17.96
C HIS A 40 3.29 0.42 16.63
N TRP A 41 4.09 1.49 16.51
CA TRP A 41 4.25 2.28 15.29
C TRP A 41 5.67 2.12 14.77
N HIS A 42 5.84 1.75 13.51
CA HIS A 42 7.13 1.47 12.92
C HIS A 42 7.30 2.05 11.51
N SER A 43 8.49 1.93 10.94
CA SER A 43 8.82 2.40 9.60
C SER A 43 9.49 1.31 8.78
N THR A 44 9.22 1.27 7.48
CA THR A 44 9.96 0.43 6.54
C THR A 44 11.43 0.85 6.38
N HIS A 45 11.80 2.06 6.79
CA HIS A 45 13.19 2.50 6.90
C HIS A 45 13.75 2.11 8.27
N SER A 46 14.03 0.83 8.45
CA SER A 46 14.48 0.25 9.73
C SER A 46 15.44 -0.92 9.52
N PRO A 47 16.26 -1.21 10.51
CA PRO A 47 17.16 -2.38 10.48
C PRO A 47 16.40 -3.70 10.34
N GLU A 48 15.26 -3.83 11.02
CA GLU A 48 14.40 -5.03 10.96
C GLU A 48 13.90 -5.28 9.54
N ASN A 49 13.43 -4.24 8.85
CA ASN A 49 12.95 -4.37 7.47
C ASN A 49 14.09 -4.73 6.52
N THR A 50 15.27 -4.14 6.72
CA THR A 50 16.46 -4.47 5.94
C THR A 50 16.83 -5.94 6.12
N ALA A 51 16.93 -6.42 7.36
CA ALA A 51 17.31 -7.79 7.67
C ALA A 51 16.31 -8.81 7.10
N LEU A 52 15.00 -8.58 7.28
CA LEU A 52 13.96 -9.49 6.82
C LEU A 52 13.85 -9.51 5.29
N SER A 53 13.94 -8.35 4.63
CA SER A 53 13.90 -8.28 3.15
C SER A 53 15.08 -9.03 2.52
N GLN A 54 16.27 -8.87 3.09
CA GLN A 54 17.45 -9.57 2.64
C GLN A 54 17.39 -11.08 2.94
N ASP A 55 16.80 -11.51 4.07
CA ASP A 55 16.60 -12.93 4.38
C ASP A 55 15.61 -13.59 3.41
N ILE A 56 14.45 -12.96 3.17
CA ILE A 56 13.46 -13.43 2.19
C ILE A 56 14.12 -13.57 0.81
N TYR A 57 14.84 -12.56 0.36
CA TYR A 57 15.55 -12.59 -0.93
C TYR A 57 16.52 -13.78 -1.01
N ARG A 58 17.39 -13.98 0.00
CA ARG A 58 18.35 -15.09 0.02
C ARG A 58 17.65 -16.44 -0.05
N LYS A 59 16.55 -16.62 0.68
CA LYS A 59 15.76 -17.86 0.68
C LYS A 59 15.08 -18.11 -0.68
N LEU A 60 14.53 -17.09 -1.32
CA LEU A 60 13.96 -17.20 -2.67
C LEU A 60 15.05 -17.55 -3.71
N LYS A 61 16.21 -16.89 -3.63
CA LYS A 61 17.35 -17.17 -4.50
C LYS A 61 17.89 -18.57 -4.34
N ALA A 62 18.02 -19.06 -3.09
CA ALA A 62 18.43 -20.42 -2.80
C ALA A 62 17.50 -21.49 -3.37
N LYS A 63 16.22 -21.15 -3.58
CA LYS A 63 15.21 -22.02 -4.24
C LYS A 63 15.12 -21.86 -5.76
N GLY A 64 16.02 -21.07 -6.37
CA GLY A 64 16.02 -20.83 -7.81
C GLY A 64 14.86 -19.94 -8.30
N LEU A 65 14.21 -19.20 -7.40
CA LEU A 65 13.10 -18.30 -7.71
C LEU A 65 13.52 -16.84 -7.95
N VAL A 66 14.80 -16.57 -7.97
CA VAL A 66 15.35 -15.29 -8.41
C VAL A 66 16.23 -15.54 -9.63
N ASP A 67 15.92 -14.80 -10.70
CA ASP A 67 16.61 -14.88 -11.99
C ASP A 67 17.24 -13.53 -12.34
N SER A 68 18.28 -13.54 -13.16
CA SER A 68 18.97 -12.34 -13.65
C SER A 68 18.76 -12.21 -15.15
N ARG A 69 18.36 -11.03 -15.60
CA ARG A 69 18.13 -10.72 -17.01
C ARG A 69 18.68 -9.36 -17.37
N VAL A 70 19.25 -9.25 -18.55
CA VAL A 70 19.63 -7.96 -19.13
C VAL A 70 18.40 -7.37 -19.81
N ILE A 71 18.02 -6.16 -19.40
CA ILE A 71 16.92 -5.40 -20.00
C ILE A 71 17.43 -4.05 -20.48
N GLU A 72 16.72 -3.45 -21.44
CA GLU A 72 16.97 -2.07 -21.86
C GLU A 72 16.07 -1.12 -21.09
N GLN A 73 16.66 -0.03 -20.60
CA GLN A 73 15.96 1.01 -19.87
C GLN A 73 16.39 2.40 -20.33
N PHE A 74 15.53 3.37 -20.16
CA PHE A 74 15.90 4.76 -20.39
C PHE A 74 16.88 5.26 -19.32
N TYR A 75 17.92 5.89 -19.80
CA TYR A 75 18.98 6.52 -19.03
C TYR A 75 19.04 8.02 -19.34
N ASP A 76 19.06 8.85 -18.32
CA ASP A 76 19.26 10.29 -18.47
C ASP A 76 20.74 10.61 -18.55
N PRO A 77 21.24 11.06 -19.72
CA PRO A 77 22.68 11.35 -19.90
C PRO A 77 23.13 12.58 -19.11
N VAL A 78 22.22 13.51 -18.79
CA VAL A 78 22.53 14.74 -18.03
C VAL A 78 22.59 14.48 -16.54
N LYS A 79 21.68 13.65 -16.03
CA LYS A 79 21.63 13.26 -14.60
C LYS A 79 22.51 12.05 -14.28
N GLY A 80 22.97 11.32 -15.30
CA GLY A 80 23.83 10.14 -15.11
C GLY A 80 23.13 8.99 -14.41
N MET A 81 21.81 8.78 -14.65
CA MET A 81 21.03 7.77 -13.93
C MET A 81 19.95 7.12 -14.81
N PHE A 82 19.59 5.87 -14.49
CA PHE A 82 18.43 5.22 -15.07
C PHE A 82 17.14 5.89 -14.62
N LEU A 83 16.16 5.96 -15.51
CA LEU A 83 14.89 6.61 -15.27
C LEU A 83 13.80 5.57 -14.90
N ALA A 84 13.23 5.73 -13.71
CA ALA A 84 12.00 5.02 -13.39
C ALA A 84 10.83 5.60 -14.22
N ASP A 85 9.76 4.82 -14.39
CA ASP A 85 8.61 5.13 -15.25
C ASP A 85 8.04 6.54 -15.03
N ARG A 86 8.03 7.01 -13.78
CA ARG A 86 7.57 8.36 -13.41
C ARG A 86 8.56 9.49 -13.70
N TYR A 87 9.75 9.15 -14.15
CA TYR A 87 10.76 10.13 -14.57
C TYR A 87 10.88 10.26 -16.08
N VAL A 88 10.06 9.52 -16.82
CA VAL A 88 9.94 9.62 -18.28
C VAL A 88 8.53 10.08 -18.63
N LYS A 89 8.45 11.01 -19.56
CA LYS A 89 7.22 11.41 -20.21
C LYS A 89 7.41 11.43 -21.72
N GLY A 90 6.34 11.09 -22.45
CA GLY A 90 6.34 11.07 -23.90
C GLY A 90 4.94 11.00 -24.47
N GLU A 91 4.82 10.56 -25.70
CA GLU A 91 3.55 10.33 -26.35
C GLU A 91 3.14 8.86 -26.18
N CYS A 92 1.87 8.62 -25.85
CA CYS A 92 1.33 7.27 -25.71
C CYS A 92 1.53 6.46 -26.99
N PRO A 93 2.09 5.25 -26.93
CA PRO A 93 2.31 4.42 -28.12
C PRO A 93 1.00 3.97 -28.77
N ARG A 94 -0.11 3.93 -28.01
CA ARG A 94 -1.42 3.43 -28.46
C ARG A 94 -2.30 4.54 -29.04
N CYS A 95 -2.50 5.66 -28.35
CA CYS A 95 -3.43 6.71 -28.76
C CYS A 95 -2.75 8.03 -29.19
N GLY A 96 -1.44 8.17 -29.04
CA GLY A 96 -0.70 9.39 -29.40
C GLY A 96 -0.88 10.56 -28.43
N ALA A 97 -1.57 10.36 -27.30
CA ALA A 97 -1.74 11.42 -26.29
C ALA A 97 -0.37 11.86 -25.75
N LYS A 98 -0.14 13.18 -25.73
CA LYS A 98 1.12 13.77 -25.29
C LYS A 98 1.23 13.79 -23.77
N ASP A 99 2.47 13.96 -23.27
CA ASP A 99 2.80 14.17 -21.86
C ASP A 99 2.36 13.02 -20.92
N GLN A 100 2.37 11.78 -21.43
CA GLN A 100 2.04 10.59 -20.68
C GLN A 100 3.28 10.02 -19.97
N TYR A 101 3.07 9.44 -18.75
CA TYR A 101 4.14 8.77 -18.01
C TYR A 101 4.49 7.40 -18.58
N GLY A 102 5.65 6.85 -18.17
CA GLY A 102 6.21 5.62 -18.72
C GLY A 102 5.52 4.31 -18.28
N ASP A 103 4.46 4.37 -17.51
CA ASP A 103 3.74 3.20 -16.99
C ASP A 103 2.33 3.03 -17.56
N ALA A 104 1.63 4.14 -17.81
CA ALA A 104 0.25 4.10 -18.29
C ALA A 104 -0.19 5.43 -18.90
N CYS A 105 -1.12 5.35 -19.84
CA CYS A 105 -1.75 6.52 -20.43
C CYS A 105 -2.95 6.99 -19.59
N GLU A 106 -2.92 8.24 -19.14
CA GLU A 106 -4.03 8.83 -18.38
C GLU A 106 -5.29 9.08 -19.26
N VAL A 107 -5.13 9.10 -20.60
CA VAL A 107 -6.20 9.39 -21.55
C VAL A 107 -6.94 8.12 -21.98
N CYS A 108 -6.21 7.08 -22.44
CA CYS A 108 -6.83 5.84 -22.94
C CYS A 108 -6.72 4.65 -21.96
N GLY A 109 -6.04 4.80 -20.83
CA GLY A 109 -5.91 3.75 -19.82
C GLY A 109 -4.97 2.59 -20.18
N SER A 110 -4.32 2.64 -21.36
CA SER A 110 -3.39 1.58 -21.77
C SER A 110 -2.12 1.59 -20.94
N THR A 111 -1.66 0.40 -20.54
CA THR A 111 -0.35 0.18 -19.94
C THR A 111 0.69 -0.16 -21.02
N TYR A 112 1.95 0.20 -20.80
CA TYR A 112 3.07 -0.04 -21.71
C TYR A 112 4.40 0.06 -20.95
N ALA A 113 5.48 -0.46 -21.52
CA ALA A 113 6.82 -0.23 -21.00
C ALA A 113 7.27 1.23 -21.30
N ALA A 114 8.01 1.84 -20.39
CA ALA A 114 8.51 3.21 -20.59
C ALA A 114 9.25 3.38 -21.93
N THR A 115 9.96 2.34 -22.37
CA THR A 115 10.70 2.29 -23.63
C THR A 115 9.83 2.32 -24.89
N GLU A 116 8.52 2.09 -24.77
CA GLU A 116 7.57 2.18 -25.89
C GLU A 116 7.05 3.62 -26.13
N LEU A 117 7.28 4.54 -25.20
CA LEU A 117 6.89 5.94 -25.38
C LEU A 117 7.54 6.55 -26.61
N LYS A 118 6.76 7.30 -27.38
CA LYS A 118 7.27 8.10 -28.49
C LYS A 118 7.73 9.46 -27.96
N ASN A 119 8.82 9.99 -28.54
CA ASN A 119 9.40 11.27 -28.14
C ASN A 119 9.62 11.40 -26.61
N PRO A 120 10.30 10.39 -25.98
CA PRO A 120 10.47 10.38 -24.53
C PRO A 120 11.35 11.52 -24.05
N ARG A 121 11.02 12.05 -22.85
CA ARG A 121 11.80 13.09 -22.18
C ARG A 121 11.94 12.79 -20.70
N SER A 122 13.14 13.03 -20.16
CA SER A 122 13.36 12.99 -18.72
C SER A 122 12.62 14.13 -18.02
N THR A 123 11.82 13.81 -17.01
CA THR A 123 11.18 14.84 -16.18
C THR A 123 12.14 15.50 -15.19
N LEU A 124 13.38 14.99 -15.08
CA LEU A 124 14.41 15.48 -14.17
C LEU A 124 15.33 16.52 -14.84
N SER A 125 15.64 16.35 -16.11
CA SER A 125 16.56 17.22 -16.87
C SER A 125 15.94 17.87 -18.09
N GLY A 126 14.80 17.32 -18.59
CA GLY A 126 14.22 17.69 -19.88
C GLY A 126 14.93 17.07 -21.09
N ALA A 127 16.05 16.37 -20.87
CA ALA A 127 16.81 15.74 -21.95
C ALA A 127 16.06 14.54 -22.55
N GLU A 128 16.37 14.24 -23.81
CA GLU A 128 15.98 12.99 -24.44
C GLU A 128 16.79 11.85 -23.81
N PRO A 129 16.13 10.83 -23.23
CA PRO A 129 16.84 9.71 -22.63
C PRO A 129 17.40 8.78 -23.71
N VAL A 130 18.49 8.10 -23.39
CA VAL A 130 19.08 7.06 -24.22
C VAL A 130 18.78 5.68 -23.64
N LEU A 131 18.66 4.66 -24.52
CA LEU A 131 18.55 3.29 -24.06
C LEU A 131 19.92 2.78 -23.58
N LYS A 132 19.93 2.15 -22.43
CA LYS A 132 21.09 1.43 -21.90
C LYS A 132 20.67 0.09 -21.35
N SER A 133 21.48 -0.92 -21.62
CA SER A 133 21.30 -2.25 -21.02
C SER A 133 21.70 -2.22 -19.56
N SER A 134 20.89 -2.86 -18.73
CA SER A 134 21.16 -3.10 -17.32
C SER A 134 20.73 -4.50 -16.94
N GLU A 135 21.54 -5.15 -16.09
CA GLU A 135 21.17 -6.44 -15.50
C GLU A 135 20.19 -6.21 -14.37
N HIS A 136 19.03 -6.88 -14.39
CA HIS A 136 17.99 -6.79 -13.39
C HIS A 136 17.71 -8.16 -12.78
N LEU A 137 17.26 -8.16 -11.53
CA LEU A 137 16.86 -9.36 -10.80
C LEU A 137 15.33 -9.46 -10.81
N PHE A 138 14.84 -10.66 -11.12
CA PHE A 138 13.41 -10.95 -11.22
C PHE A 138 13.02 -12.04 -10.24
N PHE A 139 11.93 -11.82 -9.50
CA PHE A 139 11.24 -12.90 -8.81
C PHE A 139 10.40 -13.67 -9.84
N ARG A 140 10.64 -14.99 -9.94
CA ARG A 140 9.99 -15.88 -10.90
C ARG A 140 8.56 -16.19 -10.46
N LEU A 141 7.70 -15.16 -10.45
CA LEU A 141 6.31 -15.27 -10.02
C LEU A 141 5.49 -16.15 -10.96
N SER A 142 5.85 -16.21 -12.25
CA SER A 142 5.23 -17.07 -13.25
C SER A 142 5.69 -18.53 -13.19
N ASP A 143 6.62 -18.88 -12.30
CA ASP A 143 7.05 -20.26 -12.13
C ASP A 143 5.85 -21.17 -11.81
N PRO A 144 5.73 -22.36 -12.47
CA PRO A 144 4.59 -23.25 -12.27
C PRO A 144 4.30 -23.59 -10.79
N GLN A 145 5.33 -23.70 -9.95
CA GLN A 145 5.13 -23.94 -8.52
C GLN A 145 4.47 -22.75 -7.80
N CYS A 146 4.81 -21.50 -8.20
CA CYS A 146 4.17 -20.30 -7.66
C CYS A 146 2.70 -20.25 -8.10
N VAL A 147 2.42 -20.48 -9.38
CA VAL A 147 1.07 -20.47 -9.93
C VAL A 147 0.19 -21.54 -9.26
N ALA A 148 0.70 -22.78 -9.13
CA ALA A 148 -0.03 -23.87 -8.47
C ALA A 148 -0.36 -23.51 -7.02
N PHE A 149 0.62 -23.04 -6.25
CA PHE A 149 0.39 -22.60 -4.88
C PHE A 149 -0.65 -21.48 -4.80
N LEU A 150 -0.55 -20.46 -5.66
CA LEU A 150 -1.48 -19.32 -5.62
C LEU A 150 -2.92 -19.73 -5.90
N ARG A 151 -3.14 -20.69 -6.82
CA ARG A 151 -4.48 -21.27 -7.06
C ARG A 151 -5.03 -21.95 -5.81
N GLU A 152 -4.27 -22.85 -5.22
CA GLU A 152 -4.67 -23.54 -3.99
C GLU A 152 -4.93 -22.56 -2.84
N TRP A 153 -4.06 -21.55 -2.69
CA TRP A 153 -4.16 -20.55 -1.64
C TRP A 153 -5.43 -19.70 -1.78
N MET A 154 -5.78 -19.27 -3.01
CA MET A 154 -6.96 -18.44 -3.26
C MET A 154 -8.28 -19.21 -3.14
N ASP A 155 -8.27 -20.52 -3.36
CA ASP A 155 -9.47 -21.35 -3.32
C ASP A 155 -9.93 -21.68 -1.89
N VAL A 156 -9.14 -21.32 -0.88
CA VAL A 156 -9.55 -21.49 0.53
C VAL A 156 -10.73 -20.56 0.84
N PRO A 157 -11.88 -21.09 1.29
CA PRO A 157 -13.07 -20.29 1.59
C PRO A 157 -12.80 -19.18 2.61
N GLY A 158 -13.31 -17.98 2.34
CA GLY A 158 -13.19 -16.82 3.24
C GLY A 158 -11.82 -16.12 3.21
N ARG A 159 -10.84 -16.62 2.47
CA ARG A 159 -9.52 -15.99 2.36
C ARG A 159 -9.55 -14.67 1.62
N LEU A 160 -10.27 -14.63 0.51
CA LEU A 160 -10.49 -13.44 -0.32
C LEU A 160 -11.97 -13.19 -0.52
N GLN A 161 -12.35 -11.93 -0.67
CA GLN A 161 -13.68 -11.56 -1.15
C GLN A 161 -13.87 -12.07 -2.59
N PRO A 162 -15.09 -12.46 -3.01
CA PRO A 162 -15.33 -13.04 -4.35
C PRO A 162 -14.81 -12.18 -5.50
N GLN A 163 -15.01 -10.85 -5.44
CA GLN A 163 -14.55 -9.92 -6.47
C GLN A 163 -13.01 -9.90 -6.55
N VAL A 164 -12.34 -9.98 -5.41
CA VAL A 164 -10.87 -9.99 -5.31
C VAL A 164 -10.31 -11.30 -5.85
N ALA A 165 -10.91 -12.43 -5.48
CA ALA A 165 -10.52 -13.75 -5.99
C ALA A 165 -10.69 -13.82 -7.51
N ASN A 166 -11.80 -13.34 -8.07
CA ASN A 166 -12.03 -13.29 -9.50
C ASN A 166 -10.96 -12.44 -10.21
N LYS A 167 -10.65 -11.25 -9.65
CA LYS A 167 -9.61 -10.38 -10.23
C LYS A 167 -8.22 -11.01 -10.17
N ALA A 168 -7.88 -11.71 -9.10
CA ALA A 168 -6.61 -12.41 -8.99
C ALA A 168 -6.50 -13.59 -10.00
N ARG A 169 -7.61 -14.33 -10.22
CA ARG A 169 -7.67 -15.38 -11.25
C ARG A 169 -7.49 -14.83 -12.66
N GLU A 170 -8.04 -13.67 -13.00
CA GLU A 170 -7.82 -13.03 -14.30
C GLU A 170 -6.32 -12.88 -14.63
N TRP A 171 -5.49 -12.54 -13.65
CA TRP A 171 -4.05 -12.45 -13.85
C TRP A 171 -3.37 -13.82 -13.93
N LEU A 172 -3.83 -14.81 -13.16
CA LEU A 172 -3.29 -16.17 -13.21
C LEU A 172 -3.66 -16.94 -14.49
N ASP A 173 -4.84 -16.63 -15.04
CA ASP A 173 -5.39 -17.28 -16.23
C ASP A 173 -5.12 -16.46 -17.51
N GLY A 174 -4.43 -15.32 -17.38
CA GLY A 174 -4.10 -14.48 -18.51
C GLY A 174 -3.18 -15.18 -19.50
N GLU A 175 -3.41 -14.94 -20.80
CA GLU A 175 -2.62 -15.46 -21.90
C GLU A 175 -1.91 -14.34 -22.66
N GLY A 176 -0.80 -14.66 -23.34
CA GLY A 176 -0.02 -13.70 -24.12
C GLY A 176 0.46 -12.53 -23.28
N ASP A 177 0.19 -11.31 -23.72
CA ASP A 177 0.60 -10.07 -23.03
C ASP A 177 -0.08 -9.85 -21.67
N LYS A 178 -1.11 -10.65 -21.35
CA LYS A 178 -1.83 -10.61 -20.05
C LYS A 178 -1.41 -11.73 -19.11
N ALA A 179 -0.53 -12.64 -19.54
CA ALA A 179 -0.03 -13.71 -18.71
C ALA A 179 0.69 -13.16 -17.47
N LEU A 180 0.60 -13.92 -16.37
CA LEU A 180 1.36 -13.60 -15.16
C LEU A 180 2.85 -13.62 -15.47
N GLY A 181 3.49 -12.48 -15.40
CA GLY A 181 4.93 -12.32 -15.64
C GLY A 181 5.76 -12.40 -14.37
N ASP A 182 7.05 -12.62 -14.57
CA ASP A 182 8.04 -12.45 -13.49
C ASP A 182 8.17 -10.98 -13.10
N TRP A 183 8.48 -10.73 -11.83
CA TRP A 183 8.50 -9.37 -11.31
C TRP A 183 9.92 -8.86 -11.11
N ASP A 184 10.26 -7.72 -11.73
CA ASP A 184 11.53 -7.04 -11.52
C ASP A 184 11.62 -6.48 -10.09
N ILE A 185 12.51 -7.06 -9.30
CA ILE A 185 12.72 -6.75 -7.88
C ILE A 185 13.93 -5.87 -7.62
N SER A 186 14.62 -5.39 -8.66
CA SER A 186 15.83 -4.58 -8.53
C SER A 186 15.67 -3.17 -9.10
N ARG A 187 16.46 -2.24 -8.56
CA ARG A 187 16.58 -0.86 -9.05
C ARG A 187 18.02 -0.41 -8.99
N GLU A 188 18.43 0.35 -9.99
CA GLU A 188 19.79 0.87 -10.11
C GLU A 188 20.06 2.07 -9.20
N SER A 189 21.32 2.20 -8.77
CA SER A 189 21.83 3.43 -8.14
C SER A 189 21.73 4.64 -9.09
N PRO A 190 21.43 5.86 -8.59
CA PRO A 190 21.11 6.21 -7.21
C PRO A 190 19.65 5.92 -6.87
N TYR A 191 19.41 5.12 -5.86
CA TYR A 191 18.07 4.75 -5.41
C TYR A 191 18.01 4.71 -3.89
N PHE A 192 16.95 5.28 -3.32
CA PHE A 192 16.70 5.22 -1.88
C PHE A 192 15.89 3.97 -1.53
N GLY A 193 16.56 2.91 -1.15
CA GLY A 193 15.99 1.61 -0.83
C GLY A 193 16.93 0.73 -0.04
N ILE A 194 16.56 -0.52 0.14
CA ILE A 194 17.36 -1.53 0.81
C ILE A 194 18.33 -2.14 -0.21
N PRO A 195 19.65 -2.15 0.05
CA PRO A 195 20.62 -2.73 -0.89
C PRO A 195 20.44 -4.25 -0.99
N ILE A 196 20.60 -4.77 -2.22
CA ILE A 196 20.59 -6.21 -2.49
C ILE A 196 21.95 -6.79 -2.10
N PRO A 197 22.03 -7.84 -1.24
CA PRO A 197 23.28 -8.27 -0.60
C PRO A 197 24.40 -8.66 -1.56
N ASP A 198 24.06 -9.28 -2.68
CA ASP A 198 25.00 -9.87 -3.65
C ASP A 198 24.93 -9.20 -5.03
N ALA A 199 24.35 -8.00 -5.09
CA ALA A 199 24.26 -7.19 -6.30
C ALA A 199 24.69 -5.73 -5.99
N PRO A 200 25.99 -5.43 -5.95
CA PRO A 200 26.48 -4.10 -5.62
C PRO A 200 25.89 -3.02 -6.54
N GLY A 201 25.46 -1.90 -5.94
CA GLY A 201 24.82 -0.80 -6.65
C GLY A 201 23.35 -1.02 -6.99
N LYS A 202 22.77 -2.15 -6.60
CA LYS A 202 21.35 -2.45 -6.78
C LYS A 202 20.59 -2.45 -5.46
N TYR A 203 19.34 -2.05 -5.54
CA TYR A 203 18.42 -1.91 -4.40
C TYR A 203 17.12 -2.66 -4.69
N PHE A 204 16.46 -3.15 -3.64
CA PHE A 204 15.15 -3.76 -3.83
C PHE A 204 14.12 -2.76 -4.34
N TYR A 205 13.31 -3.22 -5.26
CA TYR A 205 12.10 -2.51 -5.65
C TYR A 205 11.13 -2.45 -4.46
N VAL A 206 10.46 -1.31 -4.33
CA VAL A 206 9.60 -1.02 -3.18
C VAL A 206 8.54 -2.08 -2.86
N TRP A 207 8.05 -2.81 -3.84
CA TRP A 207 7.06 -3.85 -3.59
C TRP A 207 7.64 -5.17 -3.09
N LEU A 208 8.96 -5.32 -3.08
CA LEU A 208 9.59 -6.39 -2.32
C LEU A 208 9.69 -6.01 -0.83
N ASP A 209 10.17 -4.82 -0.50
CA ASP A 209 10.47 -4.42 0.87
C ASP A 209 9.28 -3.80 1.62
N ALA A 210 8.31 -3.22 0.92
CA ALA A 210 7.17 -2.55 1.55
C ALA A 210 6.24 -3.52 2.33
N PRO A 211 5.81 -4.66 1.77
CA PRO A 211 5.01 -5.61 2.55
C PRO A 211 5.81 -6.32 3.64
N VAL A 212 7.13 -6.47 3.50
CA VAL A 212 8.00 -6.96 4.58
C VAL A 212 7.94 -6.03 5.80
N GLY A 213 7.63 -4.76 5.60
CA GLY A 213 7.40 -3.79 6.67
C GLY A 213 6.34 -4.20 7.70
N TYR A 214 5.36 -5.03 7.33
CA TYR A 214 4.39 -5.60 8.27
C TYR A 214 5.09 -6.51 9.30
N LEU A 215 5.94 -7.41 8.79
CA LEU A 215 6.72 -8.31 9.63
C LEU A 215 7.80 -7.57 10.43
N ALA A 216 8.43 -6.55 9.83
CA ALA A 216 9.42 -5.72 10.50
C ALA A 216 8.81 -4.97 11.71
N SER A 217 7.62 -4.39 11.51
CA SER A 217 6.86 -3.75 12.59
C SER A 217 6.51 -4.74 13.70
N PHE A 218 6.03 -5.93 13.33
CA PHE A 218 5.71 -6.97 14.29
C PHE A 218 6.94 -7.50 15.03
N ARG A 219 8.07 -7.69 14.34
CA ARG A 219 9.33 -8.08 14.96
C ARG A 219 9.81 -7.06 16.00
N ALA A 220 9.74 -5.78 15.66
CA ALA A 220 10.08 -4.70 16.59
C ALA A 220 9.12 -4.65 17.79
N TYR A 221 7.83 -4.91 17.57
CA TYR A 221 6.86 -5.05 18.66
C TYR A 221 7.17 -6.24 19.56
N CYS A 222 7.47 -7.41 19.01
CA CYS A 222 7.85 -8.60 19.77
C CYS A 222 9.06 -8.32 20.67
N ALA A 223 10.10 -7.68 20.12
CA ALA A 223 11.27 -7.30 20.90
C ALA A 223 10.93 -6.37 22.08
N LYS A 224 10.02 -5.42 21.86
CA LYS A 224 9.53 -4.50 22.91
C LYS A 224 8.68 -5.22 23.95
N ALA A 225 7.85 -6.18 23.54
CA ALA A 225 6.90 -6.89 24.39
C ALA A 225 7.47 -8.15 25.06
N GLY A 226 8.72 -8.52 24.75
CA GLY A 226 9.33 -9.76 25.27
C GLY A 226 8.75 -11.03 24.66
N LEU A 227 8.21 -10.94 23.41
CA LEU A 227 7.65 -12.07 22.67
C LEU A 227 8.69 -12.65 21.71
N ASP A 228 8.62 -13.97 21.48
CA ASP A 228 9.38 -14.61 20.43
C ASP A 228 8.68 -14.48 19.09
N PHE A 229 9.28 -13.71 18.17
CA PHE A 229 8.73 -13.43 16.85
C PHE A 229 8.52 -14.69 15.99
N GLU A 230 9.50 -15.60 16.01
CA GLU A 230 9.46 -16.81 15.18
C GLU A 230 8.45 -17.82 15.73
N ALA A 231 8.46 -18.02 17.05
CA ALA A 231 7.49 -18.89 17.73
C ALA A 231 6.06 -18.39 17.53
N PHE A 232 5.84 -17.06 17.59
CA PHE A 232 4.51 -16.47 17.35
C PHE A 232 4.01 -16.73 15.94
N LEU A 233 4.86 -16.54 14.92
CA LEU A 233 4.50 -16.81 13.53
C LEU A 233 4.30 -18.30 13.23
N ALA A 234 5.01 -19.17 13.94
CA ALA A 234 4.89 -20.61 13.78
C ALA A 234 3.66 -21.21 14.49
N ASP A 235 3.04 -20.45 15.41
CA ASP A 235 1.86 -20.92 16.14
C ASP A 235 0.67 -21.10 15.16
N PRO A 236 0.08 -22.31 15.08
CA PRO A 236 -1.06 -22.58 14.21
C PRO A 236 -2.30 -21.75 14.56
N GLY A 237 -2.42 -21.25 15.80
CA GLY A 237 -3.48 -20.35 16.22
C GLY A 237 -3.30 -18.89 15.80
N THR A 238 -2.12 -18.52 15.29
CA THR A 238 -1.86 -17.17 14.78
C THR A 238 -2.50 -17.00 13.41
N GLU A 239 -3.29 -15.94 13.24
CA GLU A 239 -3.83 -15.53 11.94
C GLU A 239 -3.16 -14.25 11.45
N GLN A 240 -2.82 -14.22 10.16
CA GLN A 240 -2.32 -13.02 9.47
C GLN A 240 -3.43 -12.45 8.59
N VAL A 241 -3.95 -11.30 8.97
CA VAL A 241 -5.06 -10.62 8.30
C VAL A 241 -4.58 -9.29 7.71
N HIS A 242 -4.84 -9.07 6.43
CA HIS A 242 -4.53 -7.83 5.73
C HIS A 242 -5.79 -7.06 5.35
N PHE A 243 -5.80 -5.75 5.62
CA PHE A 243 -6.78 -4.80 5.09
C PHE A 243 -6.08 -3.85 4.14
N ILE A 244 -6.47 -3.85 2.86
CA ILE A 244 -5.76 -3.15 1.79
C ILE A 244 -6.69 -2.37 0.86
N GLY A 245 -6.17 -1.36 0.18
CA GLY A 245 -6.85 -0.70 -0.92
C GLY A 245 -6.85 -1.53 -2.21
N LYS A 246 -7.85 -1.34 -3.05
CA LYS A 246 -8.01 -2.09 -4.32
C LYS A 246 -6.86 -1.91 -5.32
N ASP A 247 -6.06 -0.84 -5.18
CA ASP A 247 -4.90 -0.55 -6.04
C ASP A 247 -3.69 -1.47 -5.80
N ILE A 248 -3.69 -2.22 -4.69
CA ILE A 248 -2.59 -3.11 -4.32
C ILE A 248 -3.02 -4.57 -4.22
N ILE A 249 -4.15 -4.93 -4.84
CA ILE A 249 -4.63 -6.32 -4.89
C ILE A 249 -3.56 -7.24 -5.47
N TYR A 250 -2.97 -6.89 -6.62
CA TYR A 250 -1.94 -7.70 -7.28
C TYR A 250 -0.82 -8.10 -6.31
N PHE A 251 -0.29 -7.13 -5.57
CA PHE A 251 0.83 -7.37 -4.65
C PHE A 251 0.45 -8.23 -3.46
N HIS A 252 -0.77 -8.15 -2.96
CA HIS A 252 -1.20 -8.86 -1.75
C HIS A 252 -1.89 -10.20 -2.03
N THR A 253 -2.29 -10.46 -3.28
CA THR A 253 -2.93 -11.73 -3.66
C THR A 253 -2.05 -12.63 -4.51
N LEU A 254 -0.98 -12.10 -5.11
CA LEU A 254 -0.05 -12.87 -5.94
C LEU A 254 1.38 -12.79 -5.39
N PHE A 255 1.97 -11.61 -5.40
CA PHE A 255 3.38 -11.41 -5.10
C PHE A 255 3.73 -11.75 -3.65
N TRP A 256 3.05 -11.14 -2.69
CA TRP A 256 3.31 -11.31 -1.27
C TRP A 256 3.09 -12.73 -0.75
N PRO A 257 1.95 -13.41 -1.04
CA PRO A 257 1.76 -14.79 -0.62
C PRO A 257 2.80 -15.74 -1.20
N ALA A 258 3.17 -15.59 -2.49
CA ALA A 258 4.20 -16.40 -3.12
C ALA A 258 5.57 -16.18 -2.47
N MET A 259 5.96 -14.92 -2.23
CA MET A 259 7.22 -14.61 -1.53
C MET A 259 7.30 -15.31 -0.19
N LEU A 260 6.28 -15.20 0.67
CA LEU A 260 6.26 -15.82 2.00
C LEU A 260 6.27 -17.34 1.94
N LYS A 261 5.45 -17.93 1.05
CA LYS A 261 5.40 -19.38 0.86
C LYS A 261 6.77 -19.95 0.52
N PHE A 262 7.44 -19.33 -0.43
CA PHE A 262 8.71 -19.84 -0.93
C PHE A 262 9.92 -19.35 -0.13
N ALA A 263 9.81 -18.28 0.64
CA ALA A 263 10.79 -17.98 1.69
C ALA A 263 10.73 -19.06 2.81
N GLY A 264 9.53 -19.60 3.11
CA GLY A 264 9.35 -20.64 4.11
C GLY A 264 9.53 -20.12 5.54
N ALA A 265 9.72 -21.03 6.49
CA ALA A 265 9.82 -20.67 7.90
C ALA A 265 10.87 -19.58 8.17
N PRO A 266 10.59 -18.64 9.10
CA PRO A 266 9.42 -18.57 9.97
C PRO A 266 8.19 -17.88 9.32
N TYR A 267 8.29 -17.48 8.06
CA TYR A 267 7.28 -16.66 7.39
C TYR A 267 5.99 -17.44 7.14
N LYS A 268 4.88 -16.84 7.53
CA LYS A 268 3.53 -17.37 7.33
C LYS A 268 2.84 -16.59 6.21
N VAL A 269 2.13 -17.30 5.33
CA VAL A 269 1.28 -16.65 4.31
C VAL A 269 0.03 -16.05 4.94
N PRO A 270 -0.54 -14.97 4.37
CA PRO A 270 -1.77 -14.39 4.87
C PRO A 270 -2.94 -15.39 4.93
N ASP A 271 -3.67 -15.39 6.03
CA ASP A 271 -4.88 -16.18 6.20
C ASP A 271 -6.08 -15.49 5.55
N HIS A 272 -6.15 -14.16 5.63
CA HIS A 272 -7.22 -13.35 5.05
C HIS A 272 -6.69 -12.07 4.44
N VAL A 273 -7.23 -11.68 3.28
CA VAL A 273 -6.98 -10.38 2.67
C VAL A 273 -8.30 -9.72 2.33
N TYR A 274 -8.62 -8.66 3.06
CA TYR A 274 -9.80 -7.83 2.86
C TYR A 274 -9.44 -6.57 2.09
N VAL A 275 -10.18 -6.31 1.02
CA VAL A 275 -9.94 -5.18 0.12
C VAL A 275 -11.08 -4.17 0.25
N HIS A 276 -10.73 -2.91 0.34
CA HIS A 276 -11.67 -1.79 0.30
C HIS A 276 -11.45 -0.92 -0.94
N GLY A 277 -12.49 -0.20 -1.36
CA GLY A 277 -12.43 0.79 -2.43
C GLY A 277 -11.70 2.07 -2.02
N PHE A 278 -11.73 3.06 -2.89
CA PHE A 278 -11.18 4.38 -2.64
C PHE A 278 -12.18 5.30 -1.95
N ILE A 279 -11.68 6.39 -1.36
CA ILE A 279 -12.52 7.53 -0.99
C ILE A 279 -12.50 8.51 -2.17
N THR A 280 -13.68 8.83 -2.67
CA THR A 280 -13.91 9.91 -3.64
C THR A 280 -14.51 11.12 -2.93
N VAL A 281 -14.52 12.27 -3.56
CA VAL A 281 -15.15 13.48 -3.05
C VAL A 281 -16.05 14.04 -4.13
N SER A 282 -17.36 14.02 -3.89
CA SER A 282 -18.39 14.44 -4.86
C SER A 282 -18.21 13.74 -6.22
N GLY A 283 -17.95 12.44 -6.20
CA GLY A 283 -17.73 11.60 -7.38
C GLY A 283 -16.35 11.69 -8.01
N GLU A 284 -15.46 12.56 -7.53
CA GLU A 284 -14.12 12.74 -8.07
C GLU A 284 -13.05 12.01 -7.22
N LYS A 285 -12.08 11.39 -7.89
CA LYS A 285 -10.95 10.77 -7.22
C LYS A 285 -10.13 11.83 -6.47
N MET A 286 -9.85 11.58 -5.20
CA MET A 286 -8.96 12.44 -4.40
C MET A 286 -7.56 12.53 -5.02
N SER A 287 -7.10 13.73 -5.32
CA SER A 287 -5.80 13.99 -5.90
C SER A 287 -5.09 15.14 -5.18
N LYS A 288 -3.95 14.82 -4.56
CA LYS A 288 -3.11 15.85 -3.89
C LYS A 288 -2.57 16.90 -4.87
N SER A 289 -2.33 16.50 -6.13
CA SER A 289 -1.81 17.41 -7.17
C SER A 289 -2.87 18.36 -7.71
N ARG A 290 -4.15 17.96 -7.67
CA ARG A 290 -5.29 18.77 -8.11
C ARG A 290 -5.95 19.53 -6.95
N GLY A 291 -5.50 19.29 -5.70
CA GLY A 291 -6.11 19.90 -4.51
C GLY A 291 -7.53 19.40 -4.21
N THR A 292 -7.97 18.32 -4.87
CA THR A 292 -9.25 17.68 -4.60
C THR A 292 -9.10 16.72 -3.42
N GLY A 293 -9.90 16.93 -2.39
CA GLY A 293 -9.92 16.05 -1.23
C GLY A 293 -10.00 16.81 0.10
N ILE A 294 -10.33 16.06 1.14
CA ILE A 294 -10.36 16.57 2.51
C ILE A 294 -8.97 16.38 3.10
N SER A 295 -8.33 17.49 3.51
CA SER A 295 -7.13 17.40 4.36
C SER A 295 -7.56 17.01 5.78
N PRO A 296 -7.13 15.85 6.31
CA PRO A 296 -7.49 15.45 7.67
C PRO A 296 -7.06 16.49 8.72
N LEU A 297 -5.85 17.06 8.59
CA LEU A 297 -5.41 18.10 9.53
C LEU A 297 -6.26 19.36 9.41
N ARG A 298 -6.63 19.78 8.19
CA ARG A 298 -7.49 20.95 8.03
C ARG A 298 -8.87 20.73 8.63
N TYR A 299 -9.39 19.52 8.53
CA TYR A 299 -10.64 19.14 9.20
C TYR A 299 -10.57 19.34 10.72
N LEU A 300 -9.46 18.93 11.34
CA LEU A 300 -9.22 19.12 12.77
C LEU A 300 -8.97 20.61 13.12
N ASP A 301 -8.18 21.32 12.30
CA ASP A 301 -7.79 22.71 12.55
C ASP A 301 -9.00 23.68 12.52
N VAL A 302 -10.06 23.34 11.77
CA VAL A 302 -11.33 24.12 11.79
C VAL A 302 -12.27 23.70 12.93
N GLY A 303 -11.82 22.85 13.85
CA GLY A 303 -12.56 22.45 15.04
C GLY A 303 -13.63 21.38 14.83
N MET A 304 -13.59 20.66 13.70
CA MET A 304 -14.54 19.56 13.44
C MET A 304 -14.25 18.36 14.32
N ASN A 305 -15.29 17.74 14.85
CA ASN A 305 -15.16 16.55 15.69
C ASN A 305 -14.73 15.33 14.84
N PRO A 306 -13.58 14.69 15.16
CA PRO A 306 -13.09 13.54 14.40
C PRO A 306 -14.05 12.36 14.38
N GLU A 307 -14.85 12.14 15.44
CA GLU A 307 -15.80 11.03 15.52
C GLU A 307 -16.92 11.15 14.48
N TRP A 308 -17.28 12.35 14.06
CA TRP A 308 -18.26 12.56 12.99
C TRP A 308 -17.78 12.00 11.66
N LEU A 309 -16.54 12.28 11.29
CA LEU A 309 -15.96 11.76 10.05
C LEU A 309 -15.73 10.24 10.13
N ARG A 310 -15.27 9.75 11.28
CA ARG A 310 -15.10 8.32 11.52
C ARG A 310 -16.43 7.57 11.39
N TYR A 311 -17.47 8.05 12.04
CA TYR A 311 -18.81 7.49 11.93
C TYR A 311 -19.33 7.51 10.50
N TYR A 312 -19.21 8.64 9.81
CA TYR A 312 -19.66 8.79 8.44
C TYR A 312 -19.03 7.77 7.50
N ILE A 313 -17.71 7.61 7.56
CA ILE A 313 -16.99 6.60 6.76
C ILE A 313 -17.43 5.20 7.15
N ALA A 314 -17.47 4.87 8.44
CA ALA A 314 -17.87 3.54 8.93
C ALA A 314 -19.30 3.18 8.51
N ALA A 315 -20.22 4.13 8.53
CA ALA A 315 -21.61 3.92 8.13
C ALA A 315 -21.81 3.67 6.62
N LYS A 316 -20.79 3.96 5.80
CA LYS A 316 -20.79 3.72 4.33
C LYS A 316 -20.01 2.48 3.94
N LEU A 317 -19.18 1.95 4.83
CA LEU A 317 -18.41 0.73 4.57
C LEU A 317 -19.32 -0.51 4.61
N ASN A 318 -19.03 -1.43 3.72
CA ASN A 318 -19.66 -2.75 3.67
C ASN A 318 -18.60 -3.83 3.35
N ALA A 319 -19.04 -5.09 3.21
CA ALA A 319 -18.13 -6.22 2.92
C ALA A 319 -17.69 -6.30 1.44
N ALA A 320 -18.24 -5.46 0.56
CA ALA A 320 -17.88 -5.43 -0.85
C ALA A 320 -16.73 -4.45 -1.14
N VAL A 321 -16.11 -4.61 -2.31
CA VAL A 321 -15.03 -3.73 -2.77
C VAL A 321 -15.65 -2.53 -3.50
N GLU A 322 -16.18 -1.59 -2.74
CA GLU A 322 -16.87 -0.41 -3.26
C GLU A 322 -16.16 0.88 -2.85
N ASP A 323 -16.22 1.89 -3.72
CA ASP A 323 -15.70 3.23 -3.41
C ASP A 323 -16.66 3.95 -2.46
N VAL A 324 -16.12 4.66 -1.50
CA VAL A 324 -16.89 5.49 -0.55
C VAL A 324 -16.81 6.93 -1.01
N ASP A 325 -17.94 7.48 -1.47
CA ASP A 325 -18.00 8.89 -1.83
C ASP A 325 -18.28 9.77 -0.61
N PHE A 326 -17.38 10.72 -0.36
CA PHE A 326 -17.60 11.77 0.61
C PHE A 326 -18.35 12.93 -0.07
N ASN A 327 -19.57 13.14 0.37
CA ASN A 327 -20.39 14.28 0.00
C ASN A 327 -20.66 15.13 1.25
N PRO A 328 -20.34 16.44 1.27
CA PRO A 328 -20.54 17.32 2.44
C PRO A 328 -21.98 17.40 2.93
N ASP A 329 -22.95 17.43 2.01
CA ASP A 329 -24.36 17.53 2.36
C ASP A 329 -24.86 16.23 3.00
N ASP A 330 -24.49 15.06 2.43
CA ASP A 330 -24.76 13.75 3.02
C ASP A 330 -24.08 13.58 4.38
N PHE A 331 -22.83 14.06 4.51
CA PHE A 331 -22.12 14.07 5.78
C PHE A 331 -22.91 14.85 6.85
N LEU A 332 -23.32 16.07 6.54
CA LEU A 332 -24.08 16.92 7.45
C LEU A 332 -25.44 16.29 7.81
N ALA A 333 -26.14 15.74 6.82
CA ALA A 333 -27.42 15.07 7.02
C ALA A 333 -27.28 13.87 7.94
N ARG A 334 -26.26 13.00 7.77
CA ARG A 334 -26.02 11.83 8.61
C ARG A 334 -25.61 12.19 10.02
N VAL A 335 -24.73 13.17 10.21
CA VAL A 335 -24.34 13.64 11.55
C VAL A 335 -25.58 14.13 12.30
N ASN A 336 -26.41 14.93 11.65
CA ASN A 336 -27.63 15.46 12.29
C ASN A 336 -28.68 14.39 12.55
N SER A 337 -28.94 13.49 11.59
CA SER A 337 -29.98 12.48 11.76
C SER A 337 -29.56 11.35 12.68
N ASP A 338 -28.35 10.83 12.52
CA ASP A 338 -27.93 9.60 13.19
C ASP A 338 -27.27 9.88 14.55
N LEU A 339 -26.34 10.83 14.61
CA LEU A 339 -25.64 11.13 15.85
C LEU A 339 -26.48 12.06 16.74
N VAL A 340 -26.97 13.18 16.23
CA VAL A 340 -27.76 14.11 17.02
C VAL A 340 -29.18 13.61 17.19
N GLY A 341 -29.89 13.30 16.11
CA GLY A 341 -31.31 12.94 16.13
C GLY A 341 -31.60 11.59 16.73
N LYS A 342 -30.69 10.61 16.67
CA LYS A 342 -30.89 9.26 17.21
C LYS A 342 -29.99 9.01 18.43
N TYR A 343 -28.66 8.99 18.28
CA TYR A 343 -27.75 8.57 19.34
C TYR A 343 -27.80 9.47 20.57
N VAL A 344 -27.66 10.79 20.39
CA VAL A 344 -27.76 11.76 21.51
C VAL A 344 -29.16 11.74 22.12
N ASN A 345 -30.21 11.54 21.31
CA ASN A 345 -31.58 11.48 21.78
C ASN A 345 -31.86 10.26 22.67
N ILE A 346 -31.19 9.10 22.42
CA ILE A 346 -31.25 7.95 23.32
C ILE A 346 -30.76 8.34 24.72
N ALA A 347 -29.59 8.97 24.80
CA ALA A 347 -29.03 9.43 26.09
C ALA A 347 -29.94 10.44 26.78
N SER A 348 -30.44 11.43 26.03
CA SER A 348 -31.34 12.48 26.55
C SER A 348 -32.65 11.89 27.14
N ARG A 349 -33.28 10.96 26.43
CA ARG A 349 -34.50 10.28 26.89
C ARG A 349 -34.23 9.37 28.09
N ALA A 350 -33.13 8.61 28.05
CA ALA A 350 -32.74 7.74 29.16
C ALA A 350 -32.44 8.55 30.44
N ALA A 351 -31.67 9.64 30.29
CA ALA A 351 -31.34 10.51 31.43
C ALA A 351 -32.58 11.15 32.07
N GLY A 352 -33.54 11.60 31.25
CA GLY A 352 -34.81 12.11 31.75
C GLY A 352 -35.62 11.10 32.51
N PHE A 353 -35.65 9.85 32.02
CA PHE A 353 -36.33 8.73 32.72
C PHE A 353 -35.62 8.36 34.03
N VAL A 354 -34.28 8.22 34.00
CA VAL A 354 -33.48 7.88 35.19
C VAL A 354 -33.64 8.97 36.26
N SER A 355 -33.59 10.24 35.88
CA SER A 355 -33.79 11.35 36.83
C SER A 355 -35.15 11.34 37.47
N LYS A 356 -36.22 11.09 36.71
CA LYS A 356 -37.60 11.12 37.20
C LYS A 356 -37.97 9.90 38.03
N GLN A 357 -37.54 8.69 37.65
CA GLN A 357 -37.97 7.44 38.26
C GLN A 357 -36.98 6.90 39.30
N PHE A 358 -35.69 7.24 39.17
CA PHE A 358 -34.65 6.67 40.02
C PHE A 358 -33.79 7.74 40.72
N GLY A 359 -34.29 8.98 40.81
CA GLY A 359 -33.56 10.07 41.47
C GLY A 359 -32.17 10.41 40.87
N GLY A 360 -31.97 10.09 39.60
CA GLY A 360 -30.69 10.34 38.91
C GLY A 360 -29.61 9.25 39.16
N ALA A 361 -29.93 8.21 39.94
CA ALA A 361 -28.96 7.15 40.23
C ALA A 361 -29.16 5.93 39.34
N LEU A 362 -28.06 5.35 38.87
CA LEU A 362 -28.01 4.06 38.19
C LEU A 362 -27.59 2.98 39.20
N ALA A 363 -28.15 1.79 39.09
CA ALA A 363 -27.69 0.66 39.86
C ALA A 363 -26.20 0.34 39.52
N ALA A 364 -25.44 -0.10 40.52
CA ALA A 364 -24.09 -0.59 40.30
C ALA A 364 -24.12 -1.75 39.28
N ARG A 365 -23.21 -1.72 38.29
CA ARG A 365 -23.07 -2.78 37.30
C ARG A 365 -22.77 -4.10 38.02
N GLN A 366 -23.70 -5.02 38.02
CA GLN A 366 -23.43 -6.41 38.45
C GLN A 366 -22.53 -7.01 37.37
N GLY A 367 -21.28 -7.33 37.74
CA GLY A 367 -20.35 -7.98 36.82
C GLY A 367 -20.92 -9.34 36.39
N ARG A 368 -20.87 -9.59 35.08
CA ARG A 368 -20.93 -10.93 34.51
C ARG A 368 -19.51 -11.43 34.31
#